data_4a3cf407e43e8f4976800dce073f3668
#
_entry.id   4a3cf407e43e8f4976800dce073f3668
#
_cell.length_a   1.000
_cell.length_b   1.000
_cell.length_c   1.000
_cell.angle_alpha   90.00
_cell.angle_beta   90.00
_cell.angle_gamma   90.00
#
_symmetry.space_group_name_H-M   'P 1'
#
loop_
_entity.id
_entity.type
_entity.pdbx_description
1 polymer ?
#
loop_
_entity_poly.entity_id
_entity_poly.type
_entity_poly.pdbx_seq_one_letter_code
_entity_poly.pdbx_strand_id
1 'polypeptide(L)'
;MNGTMVDLLSGYLSGDNISESKRTLGDLKNVFQDEAARAQMSPATIVYEVQSHMAVKDGTPGGLFFGTSNVMSGQVGGEYFMTKGHYHARRECGEYYWCIQGTGALILMDESGKCWFEPMQPGSLHYIPGCVAHRLANTGDTPLRVGACWPSDAGHDYASISEHGFAARLMNVGGVPTLVQEEQA
;
A
#
# COMPACT_ATOMS: atom_id res chain seq x y z
N MET A 1 -6.46 -27.28 15.68
CA MET A 1 -6.43 -26.18 14.68
C MET A 1 -5.33 -25.23 15.12
N ASN A 2 -4.26 -25.13 14.36
CA ASN A 2 -3.26 -24.09 14.60
C ASN A 2 -3.86 -22.78 14.05
N GLY A 3 -4.01 -21.79 14.93
CA GLY A 3 -4.51 -20.46 14.51
C GLY A 3 -3.54 -19.81 13.52
N THR A 4 -4.02 -18.87 12.71
CA THR A 4 -3.18 -18.02 11.88
C THR A 4 -2.31 -17.14 12.77
N MET A 5 -1.03 -17.07 12.47
CA MET A 5 -0.04 -16.30 13.21
C MET A 5 0.50 -15.16 12.36
N VAL A 6 0.77 -14.03 12.98
CA VAL A 6 1.53 -12.92 12.41
C VAL A 6 2.92 -12.94 13.06
N ASP A 7 3.95 -13.10 12.26
CA ASP A 7 5.32 -12.90 12.75
C ASP A 7 5.61 -11.40 12.78
N LEU A 8 5.71 -10.85 13.97
CA LEU A 8 5.93 -9.40 14.16
C LEU A 8 7.33 -8.94 13.74
N LEU A 9 8.28 -9.85 13.51
CA LEU A 9 9.61 -9.50 13.03
C LEU A 9 9.69 -9.48 11.50
N SER A 10 9.03 -10.41 10.84
CA SER A 10 9.04 -10.52 9.39
C SER A 10 7.82 -9.90 8.70
N GLY A 11 6.74 -9.66 9.47
CA GLY A 11 5.46 -9.21 8.92
C GLY A 11 4.72 -10.28 8.12
N TYR A 12 5.20 -11.54 8.12
CA TYR A 12 4.56 -12.60 7.36
C TYR A 12 3.49 -13.33 8.18
N LEU A 13 2.46 -13.76 7.47
CA LEU A 13 1.41 -14.63 7.98
C LEU A 13 1.81 -16.09 7.79
N SER A 14 1.40 -16.94 8.74
CA SER A 14 1.48 -18.39 8.61
C SER A 14 0.19 -19.04 9.12
N GLY A 15 -0.22 -20.16 8.53
CA GLY A 15 -1.46 -20.86 8.83
C GLY A 15 -2.26 -21.17 7.58
N ASP A 16 -3.55 -21.49 7.74
CA ASP A 16 -4.44 -21.86 6.66
C ASP A 16 -5.08 -20.60 6.00
N ASN A 17 -5.58 -20.74 4.76
CA ASN A 17 -6.31 -19.70 4.01
C ASN A 17 -5.53 -18.40 3.81
N ILE A 18 -4.22 -18.51 3.59
CA ILE A 18 -3.35 -17.37 3.25
C ILE A 18 -3.13 -17.35 1.75
N SER A 19 -3.43 -16.21 1.14
CA SER A 19 -3.04 -15.89 -0.24
C SER A 19 -1.83 -14.98 -0.23
N GLU A 20 -0.97 -15.10 -1.26
CA GLU A 20 0.23 -14.30 -1.42
C GLU A 20 0.28 -13.65 -2.80
N SER A 21 0.78 -12.44 -2.84
CA SER A 21 1.07 -11.75 -4.09
C SER A 21 2.32 -10.89 -3.95
N LYS A 22 3.05 -10.72 -5.07
CA LYS A 22 4.23 -9.86 -5.18
C LYS A 22 4.05 -8.89 -6.33
N ARG A 23 4.68 -7.74 -6.21
CA ARG A 23 4.79 -6.79 -7.33
C ARG A 23 6.23 -6.38 -7.49
N THR A 24 6.68 -6.49 -8.72
CA THR A 24 8.02 -6.08 -9.15
C THR A 24 7.95 -4.72 -9.85
N LEU A 25 9.11 -4.11 -10.12
CA LEU A 25 9.17 -2.90 -10.95
C LEU A 25 8.60 -3.13 -12.36
N GLY A 26 8.70 -4.35 -12.88
CA GLY A 26 8.08 -4.72 -14.16
C GLY A 26 6.54 -4.68 -14.12
N ASP A 27 5.94 -5.11 -12.98
CA ASP A 27 4.49 -5.09 -12.77
C ASP A 27 3.94 -3.66 -12.51
N LEU A 28 4.83 -2.72 -12.18
CA LEU A 28 4.48 -1.34 -11.82
C LEU A 28 4.84 -0.33 -12.93
N LYS A 29 4.81 -0.79 -14.19
CA LYS A 29 4.94 0.09 -15.36
C LYS A 29 3.86 1.17 -15.32
N ASN A 30 4.25 2.43 -15.58
CA ASN A 30 3.39 3.62 -15.54
C ASN A 30 2.80 3.95 -14.14
N VAL A 31 3.32 3.35 -13.07
CA VAL A 31 2.92 3.69 -11.69
C VAL A 31 3.83 4.80 -11.13
N PHE A 32 5.13 4.73 -11.40
CA PHE A 32 6.10 5.75 -11.03
C PHE A 32 6.13 6.89 -12.06
N GLN A 33 6.40 8.12 -11.60
CA GLN A 33 6.46 9.29 -12.48
C GLN A 33 7.63 9.20 -13.47
N ASP A 34 8.82 8.85 -13.00
CA ASP A 34 10.01 8.70 -13.84
C ASP A 34 10.10 7.29 -14.43
N GLU A 35 9.37 7.07 -15.52
CA GLU A 35 9.37 5.80 -16.22
C GLU A 35 10.73 5.48 -16.86
N ALA A 36 11.54 6.52 -17.20
CA ALA A 36 12.88 6.32 -17.73
C ALA A 36 13.84 5.80 -16.66
N ALA A 37 13.79 6.36 -15.46
CA ALA A 37 14.54 5.82 -14.31
C ALA A 37 14.09 4.40 -13.96
N ARG A 38 12.77 4.14 -13.95
CA ARG A 38 12.24 2.79 -13.71
C ARG A 38 12.76 1.77 -14.72
N ALA A 39 12.80 2.14 -16.00
CA ALA A 39 13.24 1.25 -17.08
C ALA A 39 14.74 0.91 -17.03
N GLN A 40 15.55 1.70 -16.34
CA GLN A 40 16.97 1.43 -16.11
C GLN A 40 17.22 0.45 -14.95
N MET A 41 16.23 0.22 -14.11
CA MET A 41 16.30 -0.72 -12.99
C MET A 41 15.90 -2.13 -13.44
N SER A 42 16.34 -3.15 -12.69
CA SER A 42 15.93 -4.52 -12.97
C SER A 42 14.40 -4.68 -12.85
N PRO A 43 13.70 -5.14 -13.89
CA PRO A 43 12.26 -5.34 -13.82
C PRO A 43 11.86 -6.42 -12.79
N ALA A 44 12.78 -7.30 -12.40
CA ALA A 44 12.55 -8.33 -11.38
C ALA A 44 12.72 -7.81 -9.94
N THR A 45 13.10 -6.55 -9.73
CA THR A 45 13.20 -5.96 -8.39
C THR A 45 11.83 -5.97 -7.72
N ILE A 46 11.73 -6.66 -6.58
CA ILE A 46 10.50 -6.70 -5.79
C ILE A 46 10.32 -5.33 -5.12
N VAL A 47 9.14 -4.73 -5.30
CA VAL A 47 8.76 -3.47 -4.68
C VAL A 47 7.94 -3.72 -3.43
N TYR A 48 6.98 -4.64 -3.50
CA TYR A 48 6.21 -5.05 -2.32
C TYR A 48 5.64 -6.47 -2.43
N GLU A 49 5.33 -7.04 -1.28
CA GLU A 49 4.65 -8.32 -1.11
C GLU A 49 3.41 -8.12 -0.23
N VAL A 50 2.34 -8.83 -0.53
CA VAL A 50 1.11 -8.82 0.25
C VAL A 50 0.71 -10.24 0.57
N GLN A 51 0.37 -10.49 1.84
CA GLN A 51 -0.32 -11.70 2.27
C GLN A 51 -1.68 -11.34 2.85
N SER A 52 -2.68 -12.16 2.60
CA SER A 52 -4.04 -11.97 3.11
C SER A 52 -4.58 -13.27 3.69
N HIS A 53 -5.06 -13.22 4.92
CA HIS A 53 -5.82 -14.28 5.55
C HIS A 53 -7.31 -14.09 5.26
N MET A 54 -7.86 -14.99 4.46
CA MET A 54 -9.25 -14.96 4.00
C MET A 54 -10.07 -15.97 4.81
N ALA A 55 -10.43 -15.59 6.04
CA ALA A 55 -11.16 -16.44 6.98
C ALA A 55 -12.59 -16.78 6.54
N VAL A 56 -13.17 -15.95 5.68
CA VAL A 56 -14.51 -16.09 5.12
C VAL A 56 -14.47 -15.96 3.62
N LYS A 57 -15.56 -16.30 2.94
CA LYS A 57 -15.68 -16.08 1.49
C LYS A 57 -15.73 -14.57 1.22
N ASP A 58 -15.11 -14.16 0.12
CA ASP A 58 -15.20 -12.80 -0.40
C ASP A 58 -16.66 -12.36 -0.56
N GLY A 59 -16.98 -11.12 -0.17
CA GLY A 59 -18.34 -10.59 -0.20
C GLY A 59 -19.25 -11.06 0.94
N THR A 60 -18.73 -11.71 2.00
CA THR A 60 -19.53 -12.11 3.16
C THR A 60 -19.92 -10.90 4.01
N PRO A 61 -21.20 -10.53 4.16
CA PRO A 61 -21.61 -9.39 4.98
C PRO A 61 -21.13 -9.53 6.43
N GLY A 62 -20.46 -8.49 6.94
CA GLY A 62 -19.89 -8.48 8.29
C GLY A 62 -18.62 -9.33 8.44
N GLY A 63 -18.16 -10.00 7.38
CA GLY A 63 -16.88 -10.68 7.35
C GLY A 63 -15.72 -9.71 7.32
N LEU A 64 -14.57 -10.13 7.87
CA LEU A 64 -13.34 -9.34 7.86
C LEU A 64 -12.21 -10.17 7.26
N PHE A 65 -11.33 -9.49 6.54
CA PHE A 65 -10.02 -9.97 6.14
C PHE A 65 -8.94 -9.30 6.97
N PHE A 66 -7.84 -9.99 7.14
CA PHE A 66 -6.61 -9.44 7.69
C PHE A 66 -5.47 -9.74 6.70
N GLY A 67 -4.59 -8.77 6.50
CA GLY A 67 -3.44 -8.96 5.65
C GLY A 67 -2.22 -8.22 6.16
N THR A 68 -1.08 -8.51 5.53
CA THR A 68 0.16 -7.78 5.75
C THR A 68 0.75 -7.35 4.42
N SER A 69 1.31 -6.14 4.40
CA SER A 69 2.06 -5.60 3.28
C SER A 69 3.51 -5.36 3.71
N ASN A 70 4.45 -5.87 2.93
CA ASN A 70 5.88 -5.64 3.09
C ASN A 70 6.36 -4.80 1.91
N VAL A 71 6.60 -3.50 2.12
CA VAL A 71 7.10 -2.60 1.08
C VAL A 71 8.62 -2.47 1.23
N MET A 72 9.36 -2.87 0.20
CA MET A 72 10.82 -2.83 0.21
C MET A 72 11.34 -1.39 0.20
N SER A 73 12.54 -1.18 0.72
CA SER A 73 13.20 0.12 0.63
C SER A 73 13.74 0.34 -0.79
N GLY A 74 13.57 1.55 -1.30
CA GLY A 74 14.06 1.94 -2.62
C GLY A 74 13.31 3.15 -3.19
N GLN A 75 13.81 3.63 -4.33
CA GLN A 75 13.27 4.80 -5.03
C GLN A 75 13.38 4.62 -6.53
N VAL A 76 12.48 5.26 -7.27
CA VAL A 76 12.53 5.43 -8.72
C VAL A 76 12.53 6.93 -9.01
N GLY A 77 13.62 7.49 -9.54
CA GLY A 77 13.71 8.93 -9.83
C GLY A 77 13.46 9.83 -8.61
N GLY A 78 13.75 9.32 -7.39
CA GLY A 78 13.46 10.03 -6.13
C GLY A 78 12.07 9.76 -5.55
N GLU A 79 11.15 9.10 -6.27
CA GLU A 79 9.86 8.65 -5.74
C GLU A 79 10.04 7.36 -4.94
N TYR A 80 9.56 7.31 -3.70
CA TYR A 80 9.73 6.15 -2.84
C TYR A 80 9.00 4.91 -3.39
N PHE A 81 9.55 3.71 -3.13
CA PHE A 81 8.84 2.47 -3.38
C PHE A 81 7.52 2.45 -2.62
N MET A 82 6.46 2.05 -3.34
CA MET A 82 5.09 2.15 -2.86
C MET A 82 4.21 1.03 -3.39
N THR A 83 3.09 0.79 -2.74
CA THR A 83 2.03 -0.05 -3.30
C THR A 83 1.30 0.71 -4.41
N LYS A 84 0.63 -0.02 -5.33
CA LYS A 84 -0.11 0.58 -6.44
C LYS A 84 -1.20 1.56 -5.96
N GLY A 85 -1.82 1.24 -4.82
CA GLY A 85 -2.95 2.00 -4.29
C GLY A 85 -4.26 1.69 -5.00
N HIS A 86 -5.37 1.95 -4.31
CA HIS A 86 -6.72 1.72 -4.79
C HIS A 86 -7.74 2.51 -3.96
N TYR A 87 -8.95 2.63 -4.48
CA TYR A 87 -10.17 2.83 -3.68
C TYR A 87 -10.78 1.47 -3.33
N HIS A 88 -11.60 1.39 -2.31
CA HIS A 88 -12.50 0.25 -2.17
C HIS A 88 -13.54 0.27 -3.29
N ALA A 89 -13.91 -0.90 -3.84
CA ALA A 89 -15.00 -0.98 -4.82
C ALA A 89 -16.32 -0.57 -4.17
N ARG A 90 -16.53 -1.00 -2.93
CA ARG A 90 -17.58 -0.52 -2.04
C ARG A 90 -17.06 0.73 -1.29
N ARG A 91 -17.31 1.90 -1.86
CA ARG A 91 -16.69 3.19 -1.46
C ARG A 91 -16.80 3.53 0.02
N GLU A 92 -17.92 3.19 0.66
CA GLU A 92 -18.17 3.49 2.07
C GLU A 92 -17.38 2.64 3.07
N CYS A 93 -16.71 1.59 2.63
CA CYS A 93 -15.90 0.75 3.51
C CYS A 93 -14.67 1.50 4.03
N GLY A 94 -14.50 1.48 5.34
CA GLY A 94 -13.26 1.89 5.99
C GLY A 94 -12.33 0.70 6.23
N GLU A 95 -11.09 1.00 6.58
CA GLU A 95 -10.03 0.05 6.82
C GLU A 95 -9.08 0.54 7.90
N TYR A 96 -8.46 -0.37 8.65
CA TYR A 96 -7.38 -0.04 9.57
C TYR A 96 -6.04 -0.54 9.04
N TYR A 97 -5.02 0.33 9.09
CA TYR A 97 -3.62 -0.02 8.93
C TYR A 97 -2.88 0.14 10.25
N TRP A 98 -2.01 -0.81 10.52
CA TRP A 98 -1.16 -0.84 11.70
C TRP A 98 0.29 -1.06 11.28
N CYS A 99 1.18 -0.11 11.57
CA CYS A 99 2.60 -0.25 11.29
C CYS A 99 3.24 -1.23 12.28
N ILE A 100 3.73 -2.35 11.76
CA ILE A 100 4.42 -3.40 12.55
C ILE A 100 5.89 -3.02 12.70
N GLN A 101 6.56 -2.67 11.58
CA GLN A 101 7.98 -2.32 11.53
C GLN A 101 8.28 -1.37 10.38
N GLY A 102 9.46 -0.74 10.48
CA GLY A 102 9.97 0.18 9.46
C GLY A 102 9.40 1.58 9.60
N THR A 103 9.75 2.44 8.67
CA THR A 103 9.31 3.83 8.60
C THR A 103 8.74 4.10 7.22
N GLY A 104 7.59 4.73 7.16
CA GLY A 104 6.91 4.97 5.89
C GLY A 104 5.83 6.04 5.97
N ALA A 105 4.99 6.03 4.99
CA ALA A 105 3.84 6.92 4.89
C ALA A 105 2.62 6.18 4.32
N LEU A 106 1.48 6.44 4.90
CA LEU A 106 0.18 6.15 4.32
C LEU A 106 -0.25 7.37 3.51
N ILE A 107 -0.25 7.24 2.19
CA ILE A 107 -0.69 8.29 1.28
C ILE A 107 -2.18 8.11 1.02
N LEU A 108 -2.93 9.17 1.16
CA LEU A 108 -4.38 9.23 1.10
C LEU A 108 -4.82 10.26 0.04
N MET A 109 -5.91 9.96 -0.67
CA MET A 109 -6.51 10.88 -1.64
C MET A 109 -8.04 10.76 -1.58
N ASP A 110 -8.73 11.87 -1.36
CA ASP A 110 -10.19 11.91 -1.42
C ASP A 110 -10.71 11.99 -2.89
N GLU A 111 -12.02 11.91 -3.05
CA GLU A 111 -12.66 11.96 -4.37
C GLU A 111 -12.53 13.32 -5.08
N SER A 112 -12.13 14.37 -4.36
CA SER A 112 -11.81 15.69 -4.97
C SER A 112 -10.37 15.76 -5.51
N GLY A 113 -9.56 14.71 -5.29
CA GLY A 113 -8.14 14.68 -5.65
C GLY A 113 -7.23 15.33 -4.61
N LYS A 114 -7.74 15.74 -3.45
CA LYS A 114 -6.92 16.26 -2.36
C LYS A 114 -6.10 15.12 -1.77
N CYS A 115 -4.77 15.25 -1.85
CA CYS A 115 -3.82 14.31 -1.29
C CYS A 115 -3.22 14.81 0.03
N TRP A 116 -3.00 13.87 0.95
CA TRP A 116 -2.20 14.06 2.16
C TRP A 116 -1.49 12.76 2.51
N PHE A 117 -0.60 12.78 3.47
CA PHE A 117 -0.03 11.55 4.00
C PHE A 117 0.06 11.59 5.53
N GLU A 118 0.05 10.42 6.12
CA GLU A 118 0.26 10.18 7.54
C GLU A 118 1.59 9.44 7.71
N PRO A 119 2.55 9.97 8.50
CA PRO A 119 3.78 9.26 8.81
C PRO A 119 3.49 7.96 9.57
N MET A 120 4.16 6.88 9.18
CA MET A 120 4.04 5.57 9.79
C MET A 120 5.33 5.19 10.49
N GLN A 121 5.19 4.71 11.72
CA GLN A 121 6.27 4.16 12.53
C GLN A 121 5.76 2.98 13.35
N PRO A 122 6.62 2.10 13.87
CA PRO A 122 6.19 0.94 14.64
C PRO A 122 5.19 1.28 15.74
N GLY A 123 4.03 0.61 15.73
CA GLY A 123 2.93 0.83 16.65
C GLY A 123 1.91 1.91 16.24
N SER A 124 2.17 2.70 15.19
CA SER A 124 1.16 3.66 14.70
C SER A 124 -0.05 2.93 14.09
N LEU A 125 -1.24 3.41 14.40
CA LEU A 125 -2.53 2.89 13.93
C LEU A 125 -3.23 3.99 13.12
N HIS A 126 -3.68 3.65 11.92
CA HIS A 126 -4.27 4.56 10.96
C HIS A 126 -5.65 4.07 10.55
N TYR A 127 -6.65 4.94 10.65
CA TYR A 127 -7.98 4.67 10.12
C TYR A 127 -8.13 5.32 8.75
N ILE A 128 -8.47 4.52 7.75
CA ILE A 128 -8.77 4.96 6.39
C ILE A 128 -10.29 5.02 6.27
N PRO A 129 -10.88 6.20 6.14
CA PRO A 129 -12.33 6.32 5.97
C PRO A 129 -12.76 5.85 4.58
N GLY A 130 -14.07 5.58 4.44
CA GLY A 130 -14.65 5.33 3.12
C GLY A 130 -14.44 6.50 2.16
N CYS A 131 -14.53 6.24 0.85
CA CYS A 131 -14.33 7.23 -0.23
C CYS A 131 -12.90 7.81 -0.31
N VAL A 132 -11.91 7.16 0.31
CA VAL A 132 -10.51 7.59 0.29
C VAL A 132 -9.64 6.53 -0.35
N ALA A 133 -8.96 6.89 -1.44
CA ALA A 133 -7.90 6.07 -2.02
C ALA A 133 -6.68 6.09 -1.11
N HIS A 134 -5.98 4.96 -1.05
CA HIS A 134 -4.84 4.83 -0.17
C HIS A 134 -3.74 3.95 -0.77
N ARG A 135 -2.50 4.25 -0.39
CA ARG A 135 -1.32 3.44 -0.69
C ARG A 135 -0.22 3.65 0.36
N LEU A 136 0.63 2.65 0.49
CA LEU A 136 1.81 2.69 1.35
C LEU A 136 3.03 3.14 0.56
N ALA A 137 3.89 3.94 1.18
CA ALA A 137 5.23 4.24 0.67
C ALA A 137 6.26 4.00 1.78
N ASN A 138 7.38 3.38 1.42
CA ASN A 138 8.48 3.13 2.35
C ASN A 138 9.47 4.31 2.29
N THR A 139 9.57 5.08 3.37
CA THR A 139 10.48 6.22 3.48
C THR A 139 11.75 5.90 4.26
N GLY A 140 11.89 4.67 4.75
CA GLY A 140 13.05 4.20 5.51
C GLY A 140 14.02 3.34 4.70
N ASP A 141 15.04 2.83 5.39
CA ASP A 141 16.11 2.00 4.81
C ASP A 141 15.86 0.49 4.97
N THR A 142 14.83 0.13 5.71
CA THR A 142 14.41 -1.26 5.94
C THR A 142 12.99 -1.48 5.42
N PRO A 143 12.52 -2.71 5.18
CA PRO A 143 11.15 -2.94 4.75
C PRO A 143 10.12 -2.33 5.69
N LEU A 144 9.15 -1.60 5.15
CA LEU A 144 7.96 -1.15 5.86
C LEU A 144 6.97 -2.31 5.93
N ARG A 145 6.59 -2.71 7.15
CA ARG A 145 5.67 -3.81 7.41
C ARG A 145 4.41 -3.30 8.06
N VAL A 146 3.29 -3.52 7.38
CA VAL A 146 1.98 -2.98 7.79
C VAL A 146 0.96 -4.10 7.83
N GLY A 147 0.28 -4.25 8.96
CA GLY A 147 -0.93 -5.05 9.07
C GLY A 147 -2.15 -4.23 8.64
N ALA A 148 -3.11 -4.89 8.01
CA ALA A 148 -4.34 -4.27 7.52
C ALA A 148 -5.56 -5.12 7.92
N CYS A 149 -6.69 -4.46 8.23
CA CYS A 149 -7.94 -5.15 8.51
C CYS A 149 -9.09 -4.42 7.80
N TRP A 150 -9.78 -5.13 6.91
CA TRP A 150 -10.83 -4.55 6.06
C TRP A 150 -12.03 -5.48 5.91
N PRO A 151 -13.23 -4.95 5.56
CA PRO A 151 -14.41 -5.76 5.30
C PRO A 151 -14.21 -6.68 4.10
N SER A 152 -14.68 -7.92 4.21
CA SER A 152 -14.56 -8.92 3.12
C SER A 152 -15.33 -8.56 1.86
N ASP A 153 -16.25 -7.60 1.95
CA ASP A 153 -17.06 -7.08 0.84
C ASP A 153 -16.60 -5.69 0.34
N ALA A 154 -15.45 -5.20 0.82
CA ALA A 154 -14.90 -3.90 0.39
C ALA A 154 -14.49 -3.90 -1.10
N GLY A 155 -13.89 -5.01 -1.57
CA GLY A 155 -13.33 -5.10 -2.91
C GLY A 155 -12.24 -4.06 -3.18
N HIS A 156 -11.67 -4.06 -4.39
CA HIS A 156 -10.60 -3.14 -4.78
C HIS A 156 -10.92 -2.51 -6.14
N ASP A 157 -10.95 -1.20 -6.22
CA ASP A 157 -11.03 -0.44 -7.46
C ASP A 157 -9.66 0.13 -7.83
N TYR A 158 -8.89 -0.66 -8.56
CA TYR A 158 -7.62 -0.24 -9.15
C TYR A 158 -7.81 0.58 -10.42
N ALA A 159 -8.96 0.47 -11.10
CA ALA A 159 -9.20 1.10 -12.39
C ALA A 159 -9.15 2.63 -12.27
N SER A 160 -9.85 3.21 -11.31
CA SER A 160 -9.84 4.64 -11.04
C SER A 160 -8.44 5.20 -10.80
N ILE A 161 -7.56 4.46 -10.11
CA ILE A 161 -6.18 4.88 -9.88
C ILE A 161 -5.32 4.65 -11.14
N SER A 162 -5.58 3.60 -11.92
CA SER A 162 -4.79 3.35 -13.16
C SER A 162 -5.07 4.38 -14.23
N GLU A 163 -6.26 4.98 -14.23
CA GLU A 163 -6.69 5.97 -15.21
C GLU A 163 -6.19 7.38 -14.89
N HIS A 164 -6.21 7.77 -13.62
CA HIS A 164 -5.95 9.15 -13.20
C HIS A 164 -4.73 9.30 -12.28
N GLY A 165 -4.21 8.21 -11.70
CA GLY A 165 -3.12 8.26 -10.70
C GLY A 165 -3.58 8.80 -9.33
N PHE A 166 -2.61 9.08 -8.48
CA PHE A 166 -2.76 9.95 -7.32
C PHE A 166 -2.37 11.36 -7.73
N ALA A 167 -3.11 12.37 -7.31
CA ALA A 167 -2.85 13.78 -7.64
C ALA A 167 -1.56 14.34 -7.00
N ALA A 168 -0.88 13.54 -6.18
CA ALA A 168 0.40 13.90 -5.59
C ALA A 168 1.30 12.66 -5.43
N ARG A 169 2.62 12.91 -5.43
CA ARG A 169 3.68 11.91 -5.30
C ARG A 169 4.49 12.13 -4.05
N LEU A 170 4.88 11.06 -3.37
CA LEU A 170 5.78 11.16 -2.22
C LEU A 170 7.23 11.02 -2.70
N MET A 171 7.95 12.14 -2.72
CA MET A 171 9.32 12.25 -3.21
C MET A 171 10.31 12.40 -2.06
N ASN A 172 11.52 11.91 -2.28
CA ASN A 172 12.66 12.23 -1.43
C ASN A 172 13.25 13.56 -1.88
N VAL A 173 13.00 14.64 -1.16
CA VAL A 173 13.56 15.96 -1.43
C VAL A 173 14.62 16.29 -0.38
N GLY A 174 15.88 16.12 -0.75
CA GLY A 174 16.99 16.39 0.19
C GLY A 174 17.01 15.53 1.44
N GLY A 175 16.54 14.29 1.36
CA GLY A 175 16.42 13.35 2.49
C GLY A 175 15.11 13.47 3.27
N VAL A 176 14.20 14.35 2.86
CA VAL A 176 12.91 14.58 3.53
C VAL A 176 11.75 14.06 2.66
N PRO A 177 10.90 13.16 3.17
CA PRO A 177 9.67 12.76 2.47
C PRO A 177 8.76 13.96 2.25
N THR A 178 8.52 14.30 1.00
CA THR A 178 7.76 15.49 0.60
C THR A 178 6.67 15.11 -0.39
N LEU A 179 5.43 15.52 -0.12
CA LEU A 179 4.31 15.32 -1.04
C LEU A 179 4.35 16.42 -2.10
N VAL A 180 4.60 16.02 -3.34
CA VAL A 180 4.69 16.92 -4.50
C VAL A 180 3.42 16.74 -5.32
N GLN A 181 2.68 17.83 -5.55
CA GLN A 181 1.47 17.81 -6.38
C GLN A 181 1.85 17.55 -7.84
N GLU A 182 1.09 16.73 -8.55
CA GLU A 182 1.22 16.62 -10.00
C GLU A 182 0.62 17.87 -10.65
N GLU A 183 1.36 18.48 -11.57
CA GLU A 183 0.80 19.52 -12.41
C GLU A 183 -0.30 18.87 -13.28
N GLN A 184 -1.52 19.34 -13.13
CA GLN A 184 -2.61 18.92 -14.00
C GLN A 184 -2.29 19.43 -15.41
N ALA A 185 -2.06 18.49 -16.34
CA ALA A 185 -1.80 18.80 -17.74
C ALA A 185 -3.11 19.22 -18.46
#